data_b7bbfd33a3c0a9b311ba97d578eaacda
#
_entry.id   b7bbfd33a3c0a9b311ba97d578eaacda
#
_cell.length_a   1.000
_cell.length_b   1.000
_cell.length_c   1.000
_cell.angle_alpha   90.00
_cell.angle_beta   90.00
_cell.angle_gamma   90.00
#
_symmetry.space_group_name_H-M   'P 1'
#
loop_
_entity.id
_entity.type
_entity.pdbx_description
1 polymer ?
#
loop_
_entity_poly.entity_id
_entity_poly.type
_entity_poly.pdbx_seq_one_letter_code
_entity_poly.pdbx_strand_id
1 'polypeptide(L)'
;MQTFLGIILGGSFLAFIEFLINRHDKRTDKLNTILEKITALEKKVDYLDRKDDEQNAISARIRILRFADDLMEGRERSKESYDQCLEDIDTYEKYCNAHHEFQNGKTVATIAYIRSVYAKRLEKHDFITR
;
A
#
# COMPACT_ATOMS: atom_id res chain seq x y z
N MET A 1 -34.58 -63.64 17.36
CA MET A 1 -33.59 -63.31 16.31
C MET A 1 -33.80 -61.93 15.68
N GLN A 2 -35.01 -61.50 15.47
CA GLN A 2 -35.27 -60.18 14.82
C GLN A 2 -34.83 -58.94 15.63
N THR A 3 -34.88 -59.01 16.97
CA THR A 3 -34.48 -57.89 17.83
C THR A 3 -32.96 -57.65 17.88
N PHE A 4 -32.13 -58.68 17.75
CA PHE A 4 -30.67 -58.57 17.70
C PHE A 4 -30.15 -57.97 16.40
N LEU A 5 -30.77 -58.29 15.27
CA LEU A 5 -30.42 -57.71 13.95
C LEU A 5 -30.72 -56.23 13.89
N GLY A 6 -31.82 -55.77 14.48
CA GLY A 6 -32.19 -54.36 14.56
C GLY A 6 -31.23 -53.50 15.38
N ILE A 7 -30.69 -54.04 16.47
CA ILE A 7 -29.72 -53.36 17.34
C ILE A 7 -28.36 -53.22 16.63
N ILE A 8 -27.91 -54.24 15.93
CA ILE A 8 -26.64 -54.22 15.19
C ILE A 8 -26.70 -53.25 14.02
N LEU A 9 -27.80 -53.25 13.25
CA LEU A 9 -28.01 -52.33 12.15
C LEU A 9 -28.19 -50.86 12.62
N GLY A 10 -28.90 -50.64 13.74
CA GLY A 10 -29.09 -49.33 14.33
C GLY A 10 -27.79 -48.73 14.87
N GLY A 11 -26.96 -49.53 15.58
CA GLY A 11 -25.66 -49.09 16.09
C GLY A 11 -24.67 -48.74 14.97
N SER A 12 -24.64 -49.56 13.93
CA SER A 12 -23.77 -49.31 12.76
C SER A 12 -24.20 -48.04 11.99
N PHE A 13 -25.50 -47.80 11.88
CA PHE A 13 -26.03 -46.59 11.21
C PHE A 13 -25.74 -45.33 12.03
N LEU A 14 -25.89 -45.36 13.36
CA LEU A 14 -25.55 -44.23 14.22
C LEU A 14 -24.05 -43.89 14.14
N ALA A 15 -23.19 -44.92 14.20
CA ALA A 15 -21.73 -44.74 14.06
C ALA A 15 -21.35 -44.10 12.68
N PHE A 16 -22.07 -44.49 11.64
CA PHE A 16 -21.87 -43.90 10.29
C PHE A 16 -22.31 -42.42 10.23
N ILE A 17 -23.43 -42.09 10.83
CA ILE A 17 -23.90 -40.71 10.95
C ILE A 17 -22.92 -39.87 11.78
N GLU A 18 -22.43 -40.34 12.91
CA GLU A 18 -21.41 -39.65 13.71
C GLU A 18 -20.12 -39.46 12.92
N PHE A 19 -19.69 -40.44 12.15
CA PHE A 19 -18.53 -40.33 11.27
C PHE A 19 -18.72 -39.23 10.21
N LEU A 20 -19.89 -39.14 9.58
CA LEU A 20 -20.19 -38.09 8.58
C LEU A 20 -20.22 -36.69 9.21
N ILE A 21 -20.83 -36.56 10.39
CA ILE A 21 -20.88 -35.31 11.15
C ILE A 21 -19.47 -34.86 11.50
N ASN A 22 -18.68 -35.72 12.13
CA ASN A 22 -17.30 -35.41 12.49
C ASN A 22 -16.41 -35.04 11.28
N ARG A 23 -16.65 -35.71 10.15
CA ARG A 23 -15.94 -35.36 8.91
C ARG A 23 -16.35 -34.01 8.36
N HIS A 24 -17.62 -33.67 8.46
CA HIS A 24 -18.15 -32.36 8.04
C HIS A 24 -17.59 -31.26 8.95
N ASP A 25 -17.64 -31.44 10.25
CA ASP A 25 -17.16 -30.47 11.26
C ASP A 25 -15.66 -30.19 11.06
N LYS A 26 -14.83 -31.23 10.88
CA LYS A 26 -13.41 -31.06 10.59
C LYS A 26 -13.11 -30.30 9.31
N ARG A 27 -13.97 -30.40 8.30
CA ARG A 27 -13.83 -29.62 7.06
C ARG A 27 -14.21 -28.16 7.30
N THR A 28 -15.30 -27.94 8.03
CA THR A 28 -15.77 -26.59 8.37
C THR A 28 -14.75 -25.88 9.24
N ASP A 29 -14.16 -26.55 10.24
CA ASP A 29 -13.11 -25.98 11.08
C ASP A 29 -11.86 -25.59 10.27
N LYS A 30 -11.45 -26.44 9.33
CA LYS A 30 -10.34 -26.12 8.43
C LYS A 30 -10.64 -24.92 7.54
N LEU A 31 -11.86 -24.83 7.00
CA LEU A 31 -12.29 -23.70 6.18
C LEU A 31 -12.32 -22.40 7.00
N ASN A 32 -12.86 -22.45 8.21
CA ASN A 32 -12.86 -21.30 9.12
C ASN A 32 -11.45 -20.84 9.46
N THR A 33 -10.54 -21.79 9.77
CA THR A 33 -9.12 -21.47 10.03
C THR A 33 -8.45 -20.83 8.83
N ILE A 34 -8.72 -21.30 7.62
CA ILE A 34 -8.20 -20.71 6.39
C ILE A 34 -8.77 -19.31 6.18
N LEU A 35 -10.07 -19.13 6.40
CA LEU A 35 -10.74 -17.83 6.28
C LEU A 35 -10.14 -16.79 7.24
N GLU A 36 -9.92 -17.18 8.50
CA GLU A 36 -9.26 -16.34 9.51
C GLU A 36 -7.84 -15.94 9.08
N LYS A 37 -7.08 -16.89 8.53
CA LYS A 37 -5.73 -16.61 8.00
C LYS A 37 -5.76 -15.66 6.81
N ILE A 38 -6.71 -15.82 5.89
CA ILE A 38 -6.89 -14.93 4.74
C ILE A 38 -7.21 -13.53 5.23
N THR A 39 -8.17 -13.37 6.14
CA THR A 39 -8.53 -12.07 6.71
C THR A 39 -7.35 -11.40 7.44
N ALA A 40 -6.54 -12.19 8.15
CA ALA A 40 -5.33 -11.67 8.79
C ALA A 40 -4.27 -11.22 7.78
N LEU A 41 -4.12 -11.95 6.67
CA LEU A 41 -3.22 -11.59 5.57
C LEU A 41 -3.69 -10.33 4.85
N GLU A 42 -4.98 -10.19 4.55
CA GLU A 42 -5.56 -8.98 3.96
C GLU A 42 -5.25 -7.75 4.81
N LYS A 43 -5.50 -7.82 6.12
CA LYS A 43 -5.17 -6.72 7.05
C LYS A 43 -3.68 -6.38 7.06
N LYS A 44 -2.81 -7.39 6.91
CA LYS A 44 -1.36 -7.17 6.86
C LYS A 44 -0.92 -6.55 5.54
N VAL A 45 -1.53 -6.94 4.43
CA VAL A 45 -1.29 -6.31 3.12
C VAL A 45 -1.71 -4.85 3.15
N ASP A 46 -2.93 -4.54 3.60
CA ASP A 46 -3.42 -3.16 3.74
C ASP A 46 -2.52 -2.29 4.64
N TYR A 47 -1.95 -2.89 5.69
CA TYR A 47 -0.99 -2.19 6.56
C TYR A 47 0.33 -1.89 5.83
N LEU A 48 0.85 -2.87 5.07
CA LEU A 48 2.09 -2.71 4.31
C LEU A 48 1.92 -1.68 3.19
N ASP A 49 0.83 -1.71 2.45
CA ASP A 49 0.54 -0.75 1.39
C ASP A 49 0.51 0.69 1.93
N ARG A 50 -0.18 0.91 3.06
CA ARG A 50 -0.19 2.24 3.72
C ARG A 50 1.20 2.69 4.17
N LYS A 51 2.03 1.76 4.65
CA LYS A 51 3.38 2.06 5.07
C LYS A 51 4.29 2.36 3.89
N ASP A 52 4.11 1.69 2.77
CA ASP A 52 4.86 1.95 1.54
C ASP A 52 4.49 3.32 0.96
N ASP A 53 3.22 3.70 0.96
CA ASP A 53 2.77 5.03 0.53
C ASP A 53 3.39 6.13 1.38
N GLU A 54 3.44 5.95 2.71
CA GLU A 54 4.09 6.88 3.62
C GLU A 54 5.59 7.00 3.33
N GLN A 55 6.30 5.89 3.15
CA GLN A 55 7.73 5.88 2.83
C GLN A 55 8.03 6.52 1.48
N ASN A 56 7.17 6.31 0.49
CA ASN A 56 7.27 6.95 -0.82
C ASN A 56 7.12 8.48 -0.70
N ALA A 57 6.16 8.95 0.08
CA ALA A 57 5.96 10.38 0.34
C ALA A 57 7.13 11.01 1.11
N ILE A 58 7.69 10.32 2.11
CA ILE A 58 8.90 10.76 2.84
C ILE A 58 10.08 10.86 1.89
N SER A 59 10.29 9.85 1.06
CA SER A 59 11.38 9.81 0.09
C SER A 59 11.25 10.91 -0.96
N ALA A 60 10.05 11.14 -1.47
CA ALA A 60 9.74 12.23 -2.39
C ALA A 60 10.04 13.58 -1.75
N ARG A 61 9.60 13.83 -0.51
CA ARG A 61 9.91 15.05 0.24
C ARG A 61 11.41 15.31 0.36
N ILE A 62 12.19 14.28 0.67
CA ILE A 62 13.66 14.42 0.77
C ILE A 62 14.27 14.80 -0.58
N ARG A 63 13.83 14.20 -1.68
CA ARG A 63 14.31 14.53 -3.02
C ARG A 63 13.93 15.95 -3.44
N ILE A 64 12.70 16.38 -3.16
CA ILE A 64 12.22 17.74 -3.39
C ILE A 64 13.11 18.77 -2.68
N LEU A 65 13.38 18.56 -1.39
CA LEU A 65 14.19 19.48 -0.59
C LEU A 65 15.63 19.54 -1.12
N ARG A 66 16.23 18.41 -1.46
CA ARG A 66 17.59 18.35 -2.07
C ARG A 66 17.63 19.05 -3.42
N PHE A 67 16.61 18.86 -4.26
CA PHE A 67 16.54 19.52 -5.55
C PHE A 67 16.49 21.05 -5.40
N ALA A 68 15.71 21.55 -4.44
CA ALA A 68 15.66 22.98 -4.15
C ALA A 68 16.99 23.51 -3.62
N ASP A 69 17.67 22.79 -2.74
CA ASP A 69 19.00 23.16 -2.23
C ASP A 69 20.00 23.28 -3.40
N ASP A 70 20.00 22.32 -4.34
CA ASP A 70 20.81 22.39 -5.54
C ASP A 70 20.52 23.63 -6.41
N LEU A 71 19.25 23.97 -6.57
CA LEU A 71 18.85 25.18 -7.30
C LEU A 71 19.31 26.48 -6.59
N MET A 72 19.22 26.51 -5.27
CA MET A 72 19.69 27.65 -4.46
C MET A 72 21.21 27.80 -4.47
N GLU A 73 21.92 26.69 -4.61
CA GLU A 73 23.39 26.68 -4.81
C GLU A 73 23.80 27.08 -6.26
N GLY A 74 22.84 27.37 -7.11
CA GLY A 74 23.10 27.75 -8.50
C GLY A 74 23.47 26.59 -9.42
N ARG A 75 23.18 25.35 -9.01
CA ARG A 75 23.42 24.18 -9.87
C ARG A 75 22.40 24.15 -10.99
N GLU A 76 22.89 24.09 -12.21
CA GLU A 76 22.02 23.93 -13.38
C GLU A 76 21.51 22.49 -13.48
N ARG A 77 20.24 22.37 -13.88
CA ARG A 77 19.53 21.09 -14.01
C ARG A 77 18.89 20.96 -15.38
N SER A 78 18.92 19.72 -15.92
CA SER A 78 18.27 19.42 -17.17
C SER A 78 16.74 19.43 -17.03
N LYS A 79 16.03 19.55 -18.15
CA LYS A 79 14.57 19.47 -18.15
C LYS A 79 14.06 18.17 -17.53
N GLU A 80 14.70 17.04 -17.84
CA GLU A 80 14.36 15.72 -17.29
C GLU A 80 14.50 15.68 -15.77
N SER A 81 15.50 16.39 -15.20
CA SER A 81 15.66 16.49 -13.74
C SER A 81 14.51 17.27 -13.09
N TYR A 82 14.00 18.32 -13.77
CA TYR A 82 12.81 19.02 -13.31
C TYR A 82 11.56 18.15 -13.42
N ASP A 83 11.38 17.45 -14.54
CA ASP A 83 10.24 16.57 -14.77
C ASP A 83 10.17 15.48 -13.68
N GLN A 84 11.32 14.87 -13.34
CA GLN A 84 11.40 13.90 -12.23
C GLN A 84 11.07 14.55 -10.88
N CYS A 85 11.51 15.77 -10.62
CA CYS A 85 11.17 16.47 -9.40
C CYS A 85 9.67 16.81 -9.32
N LEU A 86 9.04 17.14 -10.46
CA LEU A 86 7.59 17.37 -10.51
C LEU A 86 6.80 16.09 -10.22
N GLU A 87 7.25 14.91 -10.68
CA GLU A 87 6.66 13.61 -10.31
C GLU A 87 6.80 13.33 -8.79
N ASP A 88 7.92 13.68 -8.20
CA ASP A 88 8.12 13.59 -6.74
C ASP A 88 7.15 14.53 -5.99
N ILE A 89 6.93 15.72 -6.51
CA ILE A 89 5.98 16.70 -5.97
C ILE A 89 4.56 16.12 -6.02
N ASP A 90 4.15 15.56 -7.15
CA ASP A 90 2.83 14.95 -7.31
C ASP A 90 2.63 13.79 -6.33
N THR A 91 3.64 12.95 -6.15
CA THR A 91 3.63 11.85 -5.17
C THR A 91 3.46 12.36 -3.74
N TYR A 92 4.20 13.39 -3.36
CA TYR A 92 4.11 14.01 -2.04
C TYR A 92 2.75 14.67 -1.80
N GLU A 93 2.28 15.48 -2.76
CA GLU A 93 0.99 16.19 -2.66
C GLU A 93 -0.19 15.21 -2.61
N LYS A 94 -0.17 14.13 -3.41
CA LYS A 94 -1.19 13.09 -3.38
C LYS A 94 -1.30 12.46 -1.99
N TYR A 95 -0.17 12.15 -1.35
CA TYR A 95 -0.17 11.62 0.01
C TYR A 95 -0.67 12.64 1.03
N CYS A 96 -0.24 13.90 0.94
CA CYS A 96 -0.70 14.98 1.82
C CYS A 96 -2.21 15.25 1.71
N ASN A 97 -2.80 15.10 0.52
CA ASN A 97 -4.24 15.27 0.33
C ASN A 97 -5.07 14.22 1.08
N ALA A 98 -4.53 13.01 1.23
CA ALA A 98 -5.14 11.94 2.02
C ALA A 98 -4.77 12.00 3.52
N HIS A 99 -3.66 12.67 3.87
CA HIS A 99 -3.08 12.74 5.21
C HIS A 99 -2.64 14.19 5.52
N HIS A 100 -3.60 15.03 5.84
CA HIS A 100 -3.36 16.48 6.03
C HIS A 100 -2.34 16.79 7.13
N GLU A 101 -2.24 15.94 8.14
CA GLU A 101 -1.26 16.03 9.23
C GLU A 101 0.19 15.83 8.78
N PHE A 102 0.38 15.20 7.61
CA PHE A 102 1.71 14.96 7.03
C PHE A 102 2.28 16.20 6.33
N GLN A 103 1.42 17.13 5.95
CA GLN A 103 1.81 18.32 5.22
C GLN A 103 2.75 19.21 6.06
N ASN A 104 3.86 19.65 5.44
CA ASN A 104 4.85 20.49 6.06
C ASN A 104 4.95 21.83 5.31
N GLY A 105 4.75 22.94 6.04
CA GLY A 105 4.77 24.29 5.46
C GLY A 105 6.09 24.66 4.76
N LYS A 106 7.24 24.17 5.27
CA LYS A 106 8.52 24.35 4.60
C LYS A 106 8.53 23.67 3.22
N THR A 107 8.03 22.45 3.12
CA THR A 107 7.96 21.72 1.85
C THR A 107 7.01 22.40 0.86
N VAL A 108 5.88 22.93 1.33
CA VAL A 108 4.93 23.69 0.50
C VAL A 108 5.61 24.91 -0.12
N ALA A 109 6.33 25.69 0.68
CA ALA A 109 7.08 26.86 0.19
C ALA A 109 8.18 26.47 -0.80
N THR A 110 8.87 25.35 -0.53
CA THR A 110 9.91 24.81 -1.41
C THR A 110 9.34 24.37 -2.76
N ILE A 111 8.19 23.71 -2.77
CA ILE A 111 7.48 23.30 -4.01
C ILE A 111 7.10 24.54 -4.84
N ALA A 112 6.55 25.57 -4.19
CA ALA A 112 6.21 26.83 -4.88
C ALA A 112 7.45 27.48 -5.53
N TYR A 113 8.58 27.47 -4.85
CA TYR A 113 9.85 27.94 -5.40
C TYR A 113 10.30 27.14 -6.62
N ILE A 114 10.34 25.80 -6.55
CA ILE A 114 10.73 24.93 -7.66
C ILE A 114 9.83 25.17 -8.88
N ARG A 115 8.51 25.23 -8.69
CA ARG A 115 7.55 25.50 -9.77
C ARG A 115 7.77 26.87 -10.41
N SER A 116 8.09 27.88 -9.60
CA SER A 116 8.42 29.21 -10.10
C SER A 116 9.69 29.22 -10.95
N VAL A 117 10.74 28.53 -10.52
CA VAL A 117 11.99 28.43 -11.29
C VAL A 117 11.77 27.65 -12.58
N TYR A 118 11.03 26.53 -12.53
CA TYR A 118 10.69 25.73 -13.70
C TYR A 118 9.92 26.56 -14.75
N ALA A 119 8.90 27.30 -14.34
CA ALA A 119 8.12 28.15 -15.24
C ALA A 119 8.99 29.20 -15.95
N LYS A 120 9.90 29.84 -15.21
CA LYS A 120 10.85 30.82 -15.81
C LYS A 120 11.81 30.18 -16.79
N ARG A 121 12.30 28.97 -16.50
CA ARG A 121 13.18 28.20 -17.39
C ARG A 121 12.45 27.76 -18.66
N LEU A 122 11.20 27.32 -18.49
CA LEU A 122 10.35 26.91 -19.61
C LEU A 122 10.07 28.10 -20.58
N GLU A 123 9.75 29.29 -20.05
CA GLU A 123 9.52 30.51 -20.82
C GLU A 123 10.76 30.94 -21.61
N LYS A 124 11.95 30.83 -21.01
CA LYS A 124 13.22 31.23 -21.63
C LYS A 124 13.84 30.14 -22.51
N HIS A 125 13.31 28.92 -22.49
CA HIS A 125 13.89 27.76 -23.19
C HIS A 125 15.37 27.50 -22.80
N ASP A 126 15.75 27.78 -21.55
CA ASP A 126 17.16 27.80 -21.11
C ASP A 126 17.51 26.60 -20.20
N PHE A 127 16.91 25.44 -20.43
CA PHE A 127 17.36 24.21 -19.81
C PHE A 127 18.70 23.74 -20.38
N ILE A 128 19.57 23.21 -19.53
CA ILE A 128 20.78 22.58 -20.06
C ILE A 128 20.41 21.34 -20.88
N THR A 129 20.94 21.28 -22.09
CA THR A 129 20.92 20.06 -22.91
C THR A 129 22.18 19.26 -22.62
N ARG A 130 22.00 17.98 -22.27
CA ARG A 130 23.10 17.04 -22.15
C ARG A 130 23.44 16.43 -23.49
#